data_e689ed693ea73648ae193457d07a5c0a
#
_entry.id   e689ed693ea73648ae193457d07a5c0a
#
_cell.length_a   1.000
_cell.length_b   1.000
_cell.length_c   1.000
_cell.angle_alpha   90.00
_cell.angle_beta   90.00
_cell.angle_gamma   90.00
#
_symmetry.space_group_name_H-M   'P 1'
#
loop_
_entity.id
_entity.type
_entity.pdbx_description
1 polymer ?
#
loop_
_entity_poly.entity_id
_entity_poly.type
_entity_poly.pdbx_seq_one_letter_code
_entity_poly.pdbx_strand_id
1 'polypeptide(L)'
;MSRVLALDFGGKRTGIATTDPLQMIASPLTTVHTPDLMDFLTNYFKEEDVSTLVVGQPTRHDGSFSPIEKDILLFIDKFKKKNPDIIVHRINEMFSSKDAMKALIDSGVKKKKRKDKKLLDSTAATILLQEFLYK
;
A
#
# COMPACT_ATOMS: atom_id res chain seq x y z
N MET A 1 8.62 -15.39 12.00
CA MET A 1 7.36 -14.99 11.39
C MET A 1 7.47 -13.58 10.88
N SER A 2 7.02 -13.34 9.67
CA SER A 2 7.23 -12.05 9.01
C SER A 2 5.92 -11.41 8.59
N ARG A 3 5.94 -10.08 8.51
CA ARG A 3 4.78 -9.30 8.06
C ARG A 3 4.85 -9.10 6.55
N VAL A 4 3.69 -8.82 5.96
CA VAL A 4 3.57 -8.34 4.58
C VAL A 4 3.10 -6.90 4.64
N LEU A 5 3.75 -6.02 3.89
CA LEU A 5 3.33 -4.63 3.76
C LEU A 5 2.74 -4.38 2.39
N ALA A 6 1.78 -3.47 2.31
CA ALA A 6 1.22 -3.03 1.05
C ALA A 6 1.35 -1.51 0.94
N LEU A 7 1.64 -1.05 -0.26
CA LEU A 7 1.77 0.38 -0.57
C LEU A 7 0.74 0.78 -1.63
N ASP A 8 0.00 1.83 -1.33
CA ASP A 8 -0.77 2.57 -2.33
C ASP A 8 0.02 3.84 -2.65
N PHE A 9 0.93 3.73 -3.61
CA PHE A 9 1.91 4.77 -3.92
C PHE A 9 1.24 5.96 -4.60
N GLY A 10 1.41 7.15 -4.04
CA GLY A 10 0.94 8.39 -4.63
C GLY A 10 2.10 9.36 -4.86
N GLY A 11 1.90 10.35 -5.71
CA GLY A 11 2.92 11.35 -5.99
C GLY A 11 3.30 12.18 -4.79
N LYS A 12 2.32 12.50 -3.94
CA LYS A 12 2.53 13.31 -2.73
C LYS A 12 2.53 12.45 -1.47
N ARG A 13 1.62 11.49 -1.37
CA ARG A 13 1.45 10.65 -0.19
C ARG A 13 1.33 9.20 -0.61
N THR A 14 1.82 8.32 0.25
CA THR A 14 1.73 6.87 0.06
C THR A 14 1.04 6.27 1.27
N GLY A 15 -0.05 5.55 1.04
CA GLY A 15 -0.75 4.80 2.07
C GLY A 15 -0.05 3.47 2.30
N ILE A 16 0.03 3.04 3.56
CA ILE A 16 0.73 1.83 3.95
C ILE A 16 -0.17 0.98 4.83
N ALA A 17 -0.25 -0.31 4.52
CA ALA A 17 -0.93 -1.31 5.34
C ALA A 17 0.04 -2.42 5.70
N THR A 18 -0.25 -3.13 6.78
CA THR A 18 0.59 -4.22 7.24
C THR A 18 -0.25 -5.38 7.75
N THR A 19 0.34 -6.58 7.74
CA THR A 19 -0.28 -7.73 8.38
C THR A 19 0.28 -7.91 9.79
N ASP A 20 -0.40 -8.75 10.59
CA ASP A 20 0.18 -9.32 11.79
C ASP A 20 1.33 -10.28 11.39
N PRO A 21 2.18 -10.71 12.35
CA PRO A 21 3.27 -11.63 12.04
C PRO A 21 2.83 -12.99 11.48
N LEU A 22 1.59 -13.39 11.72
CA LEU A 22 1.02 -14.62 11.18
C LEU A 22 0.41 -14.43 9.78
N GLN A 23 0.41 -13.22 9.26
CA GLN A 23 -0.12 -12.90 7.94
C GLN A 23 -1.60 -13.25 7.78
N MET A 24 -2.38 -13.06 8.83
CA MET A 24 -3.81 -13.41 8.85
C MET A 24 -4.72 -12.22 8.62
N ILE A 25 -4.36 -11.05 9.13
CA ILE A 25 -5.21 -9.86 9.11
C ILE A 25 -4.45 -8.68 8.53
N ALA A 26 -5.07 -7.98 7.59
CA ALA A 26 -4.55 -6.75 7.03
C ALA A 26 -5.12 -5.56 7.80
N SER A 27 -4.26 -4.60 8.14
CA SER A 27 -4.66 -3.40 8.88
C SER A 27 -3.96 -2.17 8.31
N PRO A 28 -4.61 -1.00 8.33
CA PRO A 28 -3.94 0.23 7.94
C PRO A 28 -2.83 0.54 8.94
N LEU A 29 -1.66 0.93 8.44
CA LEU A 29 -0.52 1.29 9.28
C LEU A 29 -0.39 2.80 9.41
N THR A 30 -0.19 3.47 8.29
CA THR A 30 -0.03 4.93 8.28
C THR A 30 -0.02 5.43 6.83
N THR A 31 -0.02 6.75 6.70
CA THR A 31 0.22 7.41 5.40
C THR A 31 1.43 8.31 5.58
N VAL A 32 2.40 8.22 4.68
CA VAL A 32 3.61 9.02 4.76
C VAL A 32 3.73 9.91 3.52
N HIS A 33 4.48 10.99 3.67
CA HIS A 33 4.85 11.83 2.56
C HIS A 33 5.76 11.03 1.63
N THR A 34 5.42 10.94 0.34
CA THR A 34 6.13 10.04 -0.57
C THR A 34 7.66 10.23 -0.60
N PRO A 35 8.19 11.47 -0.55
CA PRO A 35 9.65 11.62 -0.47
C PRO A 35 10.30 10.97 0.75
N ASP A 36 9.53 10.76 1.81
CA ASP A 36 10.02 10.14 3.06
C ASP A 36 9.79 8.64 3.11
N LEU A 37 9.18 8.06 2.07
CA LEU A 37 8.76 6.65 2.08
C LEU A 37 9.92 5.68 2.30
N MET A 38 11.03 5.87 1.58
CA MET A 38 12.16 4.96 1.68
C MET A 38 12.75 4.95 3.10
N ASP A 39 12.88 6.14 3.72
CA ASP A 39 13.38 6.25 5.08
C ASP A 39 12.44 5.61 6.08
N PHE A 40 11.14 5.82 5.89
CA PHE A 40 10.13 5.17 6.75
C PHE A 40 10.25 3.66 6.69
N LEU A 41 10.35 3.09 5.49
CA LEU A 41 10.45 1.64 5.32
C LEU A 41 11.75 1.10 5.92
N THR A 42 12.87 1.81 5.71
CA THR A 42 14.15 1.41 6.28
C THR A 42 14.07 1.33 7.80
N ASN A 43 13.47 2.32 8.44
CA ASN A 43 13.33 2.34 9.90
C ASN A 43 12.34 1.27 10.39
N TYR A 44 11.25 1.08 9.65
CA TYR A 44 10.26 0.06 10.02
C TYR A 44 10.87 -1.35 9.98
N PHE A 45 11.69 -1.63 8.97
CA PHE A 45 12.30 -2.95 8.80
C PHE A 45 13.37 -3.25 9.86
N LYS A 46 13.86 -2.23 10.57
CA LYS A 46 14.78 -2.44 11.69
C LYS A 46 14.04 -2.97 12.92
N GLU A 47 12.76 -2.65 13.05
CA GLU A 47 11.96 -3.02 14.21
C GLU A 47 11.05 -4.22 13.95
N GLU A 48 10.64 -4.40 12.70
CA GLU A 48 9.68 -5.43 12.33
C GLU A 48 10.25 -6.30 11.19
N ASP A 49 10.02 -7.60 11.32
CA ASP A 49 10.44 -8.55 10.28
C ASP A 49 9.42 -8.53 9.14
N VAL A 50 9.85 -8.11 7.95
CA VAL A 50 9.01 -8.00 6.77
C VAL A 50 9.61 -8.84 5.65
N SER A 51 8.82 -9.75 5.08
CA SER A 51 9.28 -10.63 4.01
C SER A 51 8.84 -10.18 2.62
N THR A 52 7.74 -9.44 2.53
CA THR A 52 7.09 -9.15 1.25
C THR A 52 6.55 -7.74 1.24
N LEU A 53 6.72 -7.06 0.11
CA LEU A 53 6.13 -5.76 -0.15
C LEU A 53 5.18 -5.89 -1.34
N VAL A 54 3.91 -5.54 -1.13
CA VAL A 54 2.90 -5.51 -2.17
C VAL A 54 2.75 -4.07 -2.62
N VAL A 55 2.90 -3.79 -3.91
CA VAL A 55 2.77 -2.44 -4.45
C VAL A 55 1.67 -2.43 -5.48
N GLY A 56 0.68 -1.56 -5.29
CA GLY A 56 -0.41 -1.42 -6.24
C GLY A 56 0.09 -0.99 -7.61
N GLN A 57 -0.56 -1.47 -8.66
CA GLN A 57 -0.26 -1.09 -10.03
C GLN A 57 -1.45 -0.32 -10.59
N PRO A 58 -1.41 1.03 -10.57
CA PRO A 58 -2.54 1.81 -11.03
C PRO A 58 -2.69 1.74 -12.54
N THR A 59 -3.93 1.51 -12.99
CA THR A 59 -4.26 1.47 -14.41
C THR A 59 -5.42 2.41 -14.68
N ARG A 60 -5.52 2.87 -15.94
CA ARG A 60 -6.63 3.66 -16.42
C ARG A 60 -7.79 2.76 -16.85
N HIS A 61 -8.96 3.35 -17.06
CA HIS A 61 -10.15 2.62 -17.51
C HIS A 61 -9.95 1.82 -18.79
N ASP A 62 -9.05 2.27 -19.67
CA ASP A 62 -8.75 1.58 -20.92
C ASP A 62 -7.72 0.45 -20.75
N GLY A 63 -7.28 0.20 -19.52
CA GLY A 63 -6.30 -0.84 -19.24
C GLY A 63 -4.86 -0.40 -19.33
N SER A 64 -4.57 0.82 -19.78
CA SER A 64 -3.20 1.34 -19.83
C SER A 64 -2.73 1.74 -18.42
N PHE A 65 -1.41 1.80 -18.23
CA PHE A 65 -0.85 2.19 -16.93
C PHE A 65 -1.02 3.69 -16.69
N SER A 66 -1.28 4.05 -15.44
CA SER A 66 -1.31 5.44 -15.01
C SER A 66 0.09 6.06 -15.12
N PRO A 67 0.19 7.38 -15.38
CA PRO A 67 1.51 8.04 -15.48
C PRO A 67 2.41 7.85 -14.25
N ILE A 68 1.83 7.65 -13.07
CA ILE A 68 2.61 7.45 -11.85
C ILE A 68 3.34 6.11 -11.84
N GLU A 69 2.96 5.17 -12.69
CA GLU A 69 3.62 3.86 -12.75
C GLU A 69 5.13 4.00 -13.01
N LYS A 70 5.52 4.98 -13.79
CA LYS A 70 6.93 5.25 -14.04
C LYS A 70 7.69 5.57 -12.75
N ASP A 71 7.09 6.40 -11.89
CA ASP A 71 7.69 6.73 -10.59
C ASP A 71 7.70 5.53 -9.66
N ILE A 72 6.66 4.71 -9.70
CA ILE A 72 6.58 3.49 -8.90
C ILE A 72 7.70 2.52 -9.30
N LEU A 73 7.93 2.33 -10.59
CA LEU A 73 8.99 1.44 -11.06
C LEU A 73 10.37 1.92 -10.63
N LEU A 74 10.62 3.23 -10.65
CA LEU A 74 11.87 3.81 -10.14
C LEU A 74 12.03 3.55 -8.64
N PHE A 75 10.97 3.72 -7.87
CA PHE A 75 10.98 3.42 -6.44
C PHE A 75 11.28 1.95 -6.19
N ILE A 76 10.61 1.05 -6.90
CA ILE A 76 10.79 -0.39 -6.73
C ILE A 76 12.24 -0.80 -7.04
N ASP A 77 12.83 -0.23 -8.09
CA ASP A 77 14.22 -0.53 -8.45
C ASP A 77 15.17 -0.15 -7.31
N LYS A 78 15.03 1.05 -6.76
CA LYS A 78 15.83 1.49 -5.62
C LYS A 78 15.58 0.64 -4.38
N PHE A 79 14.33 0.29 -4.14
CA PHE A 79 13.94 -0.53 -2.99
C PHE A 79 14.59 -1.91 -3.05
N LYS A 80 14.55 -2.56 -4.21
CA LYS A 80 15.14 -3.89 -4.38
C LYS A 80 16.65 -3.88 -4.17
N LYS A 81 17.33 -2.81 -4.56
CA LYS A 81 18.77 -2.68 -4.35
C LYS A 81 19.12 -2.58 -2.86
N LYS A 82 18.28 -1.91 -2.08
CA LYS A 82 18.47 -1.78 -0.63
C LYS A 82 18.02 -3.01 0.14
N ASN A 83 17.02 -3.73 -0.37
CA ASN A 83 16.37 -4.84 0.34
C ASN A 83 16.24 -6.05 -0.59
N PRO A 84 17.37 -6.66 -0.96
CA PRO A 84 17.35 -7.74 -1.97
C PRO A 84 16.61 -9.00 -1.51
N ASP A 85 16.43 -9.18 -0.20
CA ASP A 85 15.77 -10.36 0.33
C ASP A 85 14.25 -10.21 0.43
N ILE A 86 13.71 -9.01 0.21
CA ILE A 86 12.28 -8.78 0.29
C ILE A 86 11.65 -9.00 -1.08
N ILE A 87 10.59 -9.81 -1.11
CA ILE A 87 9.86 -10.10 -2.33
C ILE A 87 8.90 -8.95 -2.63
N VAL A 88 8.88 -8.49 -3.89
CA VAL A 88 7.96 -7.42 -4.31
C VAL A 88 6.91 -8.02 -5.23
N HIS A 89 5.64 -7.82 -4.87
CA HIS A 89 4.48 -8.22 -5.69
C HIS A 89 3.73 -6.99 -6.17
N ARG A 90 3.14 -7.10 -7.36
CA ARG A 90 2.30 -6.05 -7.93
C ARG A 90 0.86 -6.52 -8.01
N ILE A 91 -0.09 -5.64 -7.65
CA ILE A 91 -1.53 -5.93 -7.77
C ILE A 91 -2.18 -4.76 -8.50
N ASN A 92 -3.01 -5.09 -9.52
CA ASN A 92 -3.76 -4.07 -10.26
C ASN A 92 -4.78 -3.42 -9.33
N GLU A 93 -4.76 -2.09 -9.23
CA GLU A 93 -5.61 -1.34 -8.31
C GLU A 93 -6.65 -0.46 -9.02
N MET A 94 -7.05 -0.84 -10.25
CA MET A 94 -7.96 -0.02 -11.07
C MET A 94 -9.17 0.53 -10.30
N PHE A 95 -9.75 -0.25 -9.38
CA PHE A 95 -10.94 0.14 -8.63
C PHE A 95 -10.71 0.27 -7.12
N SER A 96 -9.46 0.26 -6.66
CA SER A 96 -9.15 0.25 -5.23
C SER A 96 -9.71 1.47 -4.48
N SER A 97 -9.73 2.64 -5.10
CA SER A 97 -10.26 3.86 -4.46
C SER A 97 -11.76 3.76 -4.20
N LYS A 98 -12.51 3.17 -5.14
CA LYS A 98 -13.95 2.93 -4.92
C LYS A 98 -14.18 1.90 -3.82
N ASP A 99 -13.39 0.83 -3.83
CA ASP A 99 -13.47 -0.21 -2.82
C ASP A 99 -13.10 0.33 -1.44
N ALA A 100 -12.11 1.21 -1.37
CA ALA A 100 -11.72 1.85 -0.13
C ALA A 100 -12.85 2.72 0.42
N MET A 101 -13.51 3.50 -0.44
CA MET A 101 -14.62 4.34 -0.02
C MET A 101 -15.80 3.48 0.48
N LYS A 102 -16.09 2.39 -0.21
CA LYS A 102 -17.14 1.45 0.20
C LYS A 102 -16.80 0.82 1.54
N ALA A 103 -15.56 0.42 1.74
CA ALA A 103 -15.11 -0.17 3.00
C ALA A 103 -15.26 0.81 4.16
N LEU A 104 -14.96 2.10 3.95
CA LEU A 104 -15.15 3.13 4.97
C LEU A 104 -16.61 3.30 5.31
N ILE A 105 -17.51 3.27 4.31
CA ILE A 105 -18.97 3.34 4.54
C ILE A 105 -19.44 2.13 5.33
N ASP A 106 -19.02 0.93 4.92
CA ASP A 106 -19.44 -0.32 5.57
C ASP A 106 -18.93 -0.42 7.00
N SER A 107 -17.77 0.18 7.29
CA SER A 107 -17.23 0.19 8.65
C SER A 107 -17.89 1.23 9.56
N GLY A 108 -18.81 2.04 9.03
CA GLY A 108 -19.49 3.06 9.82
C GLY A 108 -18.67 4.32 10.08
N VAL A 109 -17.64 4.55 9.32
CA VAL A 109 -16.81 5.76 9.46
C VAL A 109 -17.66 7.00 9.12
N LYS A 110 -17.61 8.01 9.99
CA LYS A 110 -18.37 9.24 9.79
C LYS A 110 -17.97 9.95 8.50
N LYS A 111 -18.94 10.61 7.86
CA LYS A 111 -18.74 11.30 6.59
C LYS A 111 -17.51 12.23 6.61
N LYS A 112 -17.31 12.96 7.70
CA LYS A 112 -16.16 13.86 7.87
C LYS A 112 -14.83 13.12 7.75
N LYS A 113 -14.72 11.95 8.38
CA LYS A 113 -13.49 11.14 8.33
C LYS A 113 -13.29 10.50 6.97
N ARG A 114 -14.37 10.15 6.26
CA ARG A 114 -14.27 9.56 4.93
C ARG A 114 -13.62 10.50 3.91
N LYS A 115 -13.66 11.81 4.17
CA LYS A 115 -13.04 12.83 3.31
C LYS A 115 -11.56 13.02 3.61
N ASP A 116 -11.03 12.43 4.68
CA ASP A 116 -9.62 12.51 5.01
C ASP A 116 -8.82 11.64 4.02
N LYS A 117 -7.99 12.27 3.22
CA LYS A 117 -7.19 11.57 2.21
C LYS A 117 -6.19 10.59 2.82
N LYS A 118 -5.62 10.91 3.97
CA LYS A 118 -4.68 10.03 4.66
C LYS A 118 -5.35 8.72 5.05
N LEU A 119 -6.57 8.79 5.58
CA LEU A 119 -7.34 7.60 5.93
C LEU A 119 -7.69 6.81 4.68
N LEU A 120 -8.12 7.48 3.61
CA LEU A 120 -8.47 6.82 2.36
C LEU A 120 -7.26 6.12 1.73
N ASP A 121 -6.09 6.78 1.71
CA ASP A 121 -4.88 6.20 1.13
C ASP A 121 -4.45 4.93 1.88
N SER A 122 -4.47 4.94 3.22
CA SER A 122 -4.10 3.74 3.99
C SER A 122 -5.17 2.67 3.92
N THR A 123 -6.45 3.04 3.72
CA THR A 123 -7.52 2.06 3.50
C THR A 123 -7.36 1.39 2.14
N ALA A 124 -6.99 2.13 1.10
CA ALA A 124 -6.71 1.56 -0.21
C ALA A 124 -5.57 0.54 -0.13
N ALA A 125 -4.50 0.88 0.59
CA ALA A 125 -3.39 -0.06 0.82
C ALA A 125 -3.86 -1.31 1.56
N THR A 126 -4.76 -1.16 2.53
CA THR A 126 -5.32 -2.29 3.27
C THR A 126 -6.10 -3.23 2.35
N ILE A 127 -6.87 -2.67 1.42
CA ILE A 127 -7.63 -3.47 0.46
C ILE A 127 -6.69 -4.23 -0.48
N LEU A 128 -5.63 -3.59 -0.95
CA LEU A 128 -4.61 -4.26 -1.76
C LEU A 128 -4.00 -5.44 -1.00
N LEU A 129 -3.73 -5.25 0.28
CA LEU A 129 -3.16 -6.28 1.12
C LEU A 129 -4.13 -7.44 1.33
N GLN A 130 -5.42 -7.14 1.53
CA GLN A 130 -6.46 -8.17 1.63
C GLN A 130 -6.55 -8.98 0.35
N GLU A 131 -6.50 -8.34 -0.81
CA GLU A 131 -6.50 -9.05 -2.08
C GLU A 131 -5.32 -10.01 -2.18
N PHE A 132 -4.15 -9.59 -1.73
CA PHE A 132 -2.97 -10.44 -1.72
C PHE A 132 -3.13 -11.64 -0.80
N LEU A 133 -3.67 -11.44 0.41
CA LEU A 133 -3.80 -12.49 1.42
C LEU A 133 -4.85 -13.54 1.06
N TYR A 134 -5.94 -13.12 0.44
CA TYR A 134 -7.10 -14.00 0.22
C TYR A 134 -7.26 -14.47 -1.23
N LYS A 135 -6.22 -14.35 -1.97
CA LYS A 135 -6.21 -14.73 -3.37
C LYS A 135 -6.15 -16.24 -3.56
#